data_43cc86083f1bd36db61ad778428e3c99
#
_entry.id   43cc86083f1bd36db61ad778428e3c99
#
_cell.length_a   1.000
_cell.length_b   1.000
_cell.length_c   1.000
_cell.angle_alpha   90.00
_cell.angle_beta   90.00
_cell.angle_gamma   90.00
#
_symmetry.space_group_name_H-M   'P 1'
#
loop_
_entity.id
_entity.type
_entity.pdbx_description
1 polymer ?
#
loop_
_entity_poly.entity_id
_entity_poly.type
_entity_poly.pdbx_seq_one_letter_code
_entity_poly.pdbx_strand_id
1 'polypeptide(L)' 'TLFSKSEGMTIEHFIIVHRIERVKELITDNELSMAEIAFKMEYSSAAHLSNQFKKQTGMTPSSFRSQRMKKLKNIEEL' A
#
# COMPACT_ATOMS: atom_id res chain seq x y z
N THR A 1 6.19 -4.40 25.33
CA THR A 1 5.16 -3.87 24.46
C THR A 1 4.68 -4.94 23.50
N LEU A 2 3.56 -4.67 22.90
CA LEU A 2 2.94 -5.67 22.04
C LEU A 2 3.80 -6.06 20.87
N PHE A 3 4.31 -5.07 20.14
CA PHE A 3 5.02 -5.44 18.93
C PHE A 3 6.42 -5.95 19.21
N SER A 4 6.92 -5.75 20.38
CA SER A 4 8.21 -6.34 20.71
C SER A 4 8.08 -7.85 20.82
N LYS A 5 6.85 -8.33 20.92
CA LYS A 5 6.61 -9.76 20.94
C LYS A 5 6.34 -10.32 19.56
N SER A 6 6.27 -9.47 18.58
CA SER A 6 6.07 -9.91 17.21
C SER A 6 7.38 -10.53 16.75
N GLU A 7 7.45 -11.81 16.82
CA GLU A 7 8.68 -12.51 16.49
C GLU A 7 9.23 -12.05 15.16
N GLY A 8 10.45 -11.57 15.19
CA GLY A 8 11.12 -11.19 13.98
C GLY A 8 10.75 -9.86 13.38
N MET A 9 9.77 -9.16 13.92
CA MET A 9 9.41 -7.87 13.35
C MET A 9 10.26 -6.77 13.98
N THR A 10 11.06 -6.12 13.16
CA THR A 10 11.87 -4.99 13.58
C THR A 10 11.05 -3.71 13.54
N ILE A 11 11.59 -2.66 14.14
CA ILE A 11 10.94 -1.35 14.08
C ILE A 11 10.85 -0.88 12.64
N GLU A 12 11.90 -1.12 11.86
CA GLU A 12 11.89 -0.74 10.45
C GLU A 12 10.78 -1.46 9.69
N HIS A 13 10.64 -2.74 9.94
CA HIS A 13 9.62 -3.53 9.29
C HIS A 13 8.23 -3.03 9.67
N PHE A 14 8.07 -2.72 10.96
CA PHE A 14 6.81 -2.21 11.45
C PHE A 14 6.44 -0.90 10.74
N ILE A 15 7.41 -0.02 10.58
CA ILE A 15 7.18 1.26 9.89
C ILE A 15 6.79 1.02 8.44
N ILE A 16 7.47 0.09 7.79
CA ILE A 16 7.17 -0.23 6.39
C ILE A 16 5.75 -0.77 6.26
N VAL A 17 5.35 -1.67 7.14
CA VAL A 17 4.01 -2.24 7.10
C VAL A 17 2.96 -1.15 7.27
N HIS A 18 3.18 -0.24 8.21
CA HIS A 18 2.25 0.85 8.43
C HIS A 18 2.16 1.76 7.22
N ARG A 19 3.32 2.03 6.61
CA ARG A 19 3.36 2.87 5.43
C ARG A 19 2.57 2.24 4.29
N ILE A 20 2.73 0.95 4.10
CA ILE A 20 2.03 0.24 3.05
C ILE A 20 0.52 0.23 3.30
N GLU A 21 0.11 0.08 4.55
CA GLU A 21 -1.31 0.14 4.87
C GLU A 21 -1.90 1.49 4.51
N ARG A 22 -1.15 2.56 4.78
CA ARG A 22 -1.61 3.90 4.42
C ARG A 22 -1.68 4.06 2.92
N VAL A 23 -0.69 3.50 2.22
CA VAL A 23 -0.69 3.55 0.75
C VAL A 23 -1.94 2.87 0.20
N LYS A 24 -2.31 1.73 0.78
CA LYS A 24 -3.52 1.03 0.35
C LYS A 24 -4.74 1.92 0.49
N GLU A 25 -4.85 2.65 1.58
CA GLU A 25 -5.97 3.56 1.79
C GLU A 25 -5.99 4.65 0.74
N LEU A 26 -4.83 5.22 0.45
CA LEU A 26 -4.73 6.29 -0.54
C LEU A 26 -5.09 5.79 -1.94
N ILE A 27 -4.69 4.58 -2.25
CA ILE A 27 -5.04 3.98 -3.53
C ILE A 27 -6.54 3.74 -3.61
N THR A 28 -7.12 3.24 -2.54
CA THR A 28 -8.55 2.95 -2.49
C THR A 28 -9.37 4.22 -2.66
N ASP A 29 -8.91 5.32 -2.06
CA ASP A 29 -9.60 6.60 -2.20
C ASP A 29 -9.56 7.11 -3.63
N ASN A 30 -8.56 6.70 -4.39
CA ASN A 30 -8.44 7.01 -5.81
C ASN A 30 -8.43 8.51 -6.09
N GLU A 31 -7.87 9.29 -5.18
CA GLU A 31 -7.79 10.74 -5.36
C GLU A 31 -6.42 11.20 -5.80
N LEU A 32 -5.40 10.38 -5.53
CA LEU A 32 -4.02 10.74 -5.84
C LEU A 32 -3.44 9.79 -6.87
N SER A 33 -2.57 10.33 -7.72
CA SER A 33 -1.82 9.48 -8.63
C SER A 33 -0.73 8.75 -7.85
N MET A 34 -0.13 7.74 -8.47
CA MET A 34 0.94 7.00 -7.81
C MET A 34 2.11 7.92 -7.47
N ALA A 35 2.42 8.86 -8.36
CA ALA A 35 3.50 9.80 -8.08
C ALA A 35 3.17 10.68 -6.87
N GLU A 36 1.93 11.09 -6.77
CA GLU A 36 1.49 11.91 -5.64
C GLU A 36 1.52 11.14 -4.35
N ILE A 37 1.11 9.88 -4.39
CA ILE A 37 1.16 9.03 -3.20
C ILE A 37 2.60 8.83 -2.76
N ALA A 38 3.49 8.58 -3.72
CA ALA A 38 4.90 8.39 -3.40
C ALA A 38 5.46 9.64 -2.73
N PHE A 39 5.12 10.80 -3.26
CA PHE A 39 5.58 12.05 -2.69
C PHE A 39 5.04 12.24 -1.28
N LYS A 40 3.76 12.00 -1.11
CA LYS A 40 3.11 12.17 0.19
C LYS A 40 3.71 11.24 1.23
N MET A 41 4.04 10.03 0.84
CA MET A 41 4.59 9.05 1.76
C MET A 41 6.11 9.09 1.81
N GLU A 42 6.70 10.10 1.18
CA GLU A 42 8.15 10.34 1.28
C GLU A 42 9.00 9.27 0.64
N TYR A 43 8.50 8.65 -0.42
CA TYR A 43 9.31 7.77 -1.23
C TYR A 43 10.11 8.61 -2.22
N SER A 44 11.24 8.08 -2.64
CA SER A 44 12.09 8.81 -3.58
C SER A 44 11.49 8.86 -4.97
N SER A 45 10.63 7.91 -5.31
CA SER A 45 9.99 7.88 -6.62
C SER A 45 8.79 6.94 -6.58
N ALA A 46 7.96 7.03 -7.61
CA ALA A 46 6.84 6.09 -7.73
C ALA A 46 7.34 4.66 -7.91
N ALA A 47 8.48 4.51 -8.58
CA ALA A 47 9.07 3.19 -8.76
C ALA A 47 9.49 2.59 -7.42
N HIS A 48 10.05 3.40 -6.54
CA HIS A 48 10.45 2.95 -5.22
C HIS A 48 9.23 2.48 -4.43
N LEU A 49 8.17 3.27 -4.47
CA LEU A 49 6.92 2.90 -3.82
C LEU A 49 6.39 1.58 -4.38
N SER A 50 6.37 1.46 -5.70
CA SER A 50 5.84 0.28 -6.35
C SER A 50 6.63 -0.97 -5.96
N ASN A 51 7.95 -0.86 -5.93
CA ASN A 51 8.79 -1.99 -5.57
C ASN A 51 8.56 -2.43 -4.14
N GLN A 52 8.48 -1.48 -3.23
CA GLN A 52 8.26 -1.82 -1.83
C GLN A 52 6.86 -2.38 -1.62
N PHE A 53 5.87 -1.80 -2.28
CA PHE A 53 4.50 -2.27 -2.17
C PHE A 53 4.41 -3.72 -2.63
N LYS A 54 5.02 -4.02 -3.78
CA LYS A 54 5.00 -5.38 -4.30
C LYS A 54 5.71 -6.34 -3.35
N LYS A 55 6.80 -5.90 -2.76
CA LYS A 55 7.56 -6.74 -1.85
C LYS A 55 6.74 -7.07 -0.61
N GLN A 56 5.95 -6.12 -0.13
CA GLN A 56 5.19 -6.32 1.10
C GLN A 56 3.85 -7.00 0.87
N THR A 57 3.24 -6.78 -0.27
CA THR A 57 1.88 -7.30 -0.51
C THR A 57 1.83 -8.41 -1.54
N GLY A 58 2.88 -8.55 -2.35
CA GLY A 58 2.88 -9.53 -3.42
C GLY A 58 2.27 -9.04 -4.70
N MET A 59 1.80 -7.81 -4.75
CA MET A 59 1.23 -7.26 -5.97
C MET A 59 1.63 -5.80 -6.13
N THR A 60 1.58 -5.32 -7.36
CA THR A 60 1.89 -3.92 -7.63
C THR A 60 0.74 -3.03 -7.19
N PRO A 61 1.01 -1.75 -6.95
CA PRO A 61 -0.08 -0.82 -6.62
C PRO A 61 -1.14 -0.77 -7.71
N SER A 62 -0.73 -0.87 -8.97
CA SER A 62 -1.68 -0.87 -10.08
C SER A 62 -2.59 -2.08 -10.01
N SER A 63 -2.03 -3.25 -9.74
CA SER A 63 -2.84 -4.46 -9.57
C SER A 63 -3.80 -4.34 -8.42
N PHE A 64 -3.31 -3.80 -7.30
CA PHE A 64 -4.15 -3.62 -6.14
C PHE A 64 -5.33 -2.70 -6.45
N ARG A 65 -5.05 -1.59 -7.12
CA ARG A 65 -6.08 -0.64 -7.50
C ARG A 65 -7.11 -1.30 -8.40
N SER A 66 -6.63 -2.04 -9.38
CA SER A 66 -7.50 -2.72 -10.33
C SER A 66 -8.43 -3.69 -9.62
N GLN A 67 -7.88 -4.45 -8.67
CA GLN A 67 -8.68 -5.41 -7.93
C GLN A 67 -9.74 -4.73 -7.08
N ARG A 68 -9.39 -3.61 -6.44
CA ARG A 68 -10.34 -2.88 -5.63
C ARG A 68 -11.48 -2.33 -6.46
N MET A 69 -11.15 -1.74 -7.61
CA MET A 69 -12.17 -1.21 -8.50
C MET A 69 -13.09 -2.30 -8.99
N LYS A 70 -12.51 -3.42 -9.37
CA LYS A 70 -13.29 -4.54 -9.87
C LYS A 70 -14.22 -5.08 -8.79
N LYS A 71 -13.73 -5.16 -7.57
CA LYS A 71 -14.53 -5.66 -6.46
C LYS A 71 -15.70 -4.75 -6.16
N LEU A 72 -15.46 -3.45 -6.19
CA LEU A 72 -16.52 -2.48 -5.96
C LEU A 72 -17.58 -2.57 -7.04
N LYS A 73 -17.15 -2.75 -8.28
CA LYS A 73 -18.08 -2.87 -9.39
C LYS A 73 -18.97 -4.10 -9.22
N ASN A 74 -18.39 -5.20 -8.79
CA ASN A 74 -19.17 -6.41 -8.57
C ASN A 74 -20.23 -6.20 -7.51
N ILE A 75 -19.89 -5.49 -6.46
CA ILE A 75 -20.83 -5.20 -5.40
C ILE A 75 -21.98 -4.35 -5.92
N GLU A 76 -21.67 -3.40 -6.78
CA GLU A 76 -22.70 -2.54 -7.32
C GLU A 76 -23.68 -3.29 -8.23
N GLU A 77 -23.21 -4.33 -8.86
CA GLU A 77 -24.05 -5.09 -9.76
C GLU A 77 -25.02 -5.99 -9.02
N LEU A 78 -24.76 -6.22 -7.76
CA LEU A 78 -25.66 -7.05 -6.97
C LEU A 78 -26.92 -6.29 -6.64
#